data_bb516395580cc10e74f59e4eef18dbf6
#
_entry.id   bb516395580cc10e74f59e4eef18dbf6
#
_cell.length_a   1.000
_cell.length_b   1.000
_cell.length_c   1.000
_cell.angle_alpha   90.00
_cell.angle_beta   90.00
_cell.angle_gamma   90.00
#
_symmetry.space_group_name_H-M   'P 1'
#
loop_
_entity.id
_entity.type
_entity.pdbx_description
1 polymer ?
#
loop_
_entity_poly.entity_id
_entity_poly.type
_entity_poly.pdbx_seq_one_letter_code
_entity_poly.pdbx_strand_id
1 'polypeptide(L)'
;MSKRSNPATPSPSKPKKAKFDKNQPRLDTFFKSPKGKAPATPQKQVPQIIDVDELEPPPAVIQTKERPSPTPRMIFGQAAPAAAPESFPPLDVDPISFVLPSKLDTNHAPYSLLTHALVALSQTRSRIAILNVLTNMLRIIIVQYPSSLLATVYLVSNSLAPSFIPIELGLGSSIITQAIQQISGLSHAAIRKMYNKTGDPGDVAFEAKVNIRTLVPHPPLTVAGVYNSMRKIAACKGQGASKEKQKIVQRLLLAANGEEVRYLTRTLCQNLRVGAVRTSILTALARAMVRASGMPMGDEGVELKGNSKAPLTPLYIQAESLIKQVFVKHPSYDDIVPALLDGGLTDLAQRVPLTVGQFCQL
;
A
#
# COMPACT_ATOMS: atom_id res chain seq x y z
N MET A 1 50.28 63.24 17.25
CA MET A 1 49.95 62.72 15.86
C MET A 1 50.46 61.31 15.73
N SER A 2 49.62 60.33 15.96
CA SER A 2 49.98 58.90 15.94
C SER A 2 49.16 58.22 14.89
N LYS A 3 49.84 57.70 13.88
CA LYS A 3 49.21 56.95 12.74
C LYS A 3 48.90 55.52 13.20
N ARG A 4 47.62 55.16 13.24
CA ARG A 4 47.18 53.75 13.42
C ARG A 4 47.22 53.06 12.04
N SER A 5 48.03 52.01 11.91
CA SER A 5 48.09 51.10 10.79
C SER A 5 46.98 50.00 10.94
N ASN A 6 46.19 49.81 9.87
CA ASN A 6 45.23 48.73 9.79
C ASN A 6 45.93 47.39 9.46
N PRO A 7 45.51 46.28 10.05
CA PRO A 7 46.03 44.96 9.69
C PRO A 7 45.31 44.44 8.43
N ALA A 8 46.11 43.85 7.50
CA ALA A 8 45.68 43.26 6.26
C ALA A 8 44.90 41.95 6.49
N THR A 9 43.80 41.79 5.74
CA THR A 9 43.02 40.54 5.62
C THR A 9 43.79 39.49 4.80
N PRO A 10 43.83 38.20 5.25
CA PRO A 10 44.47 37.14 4.46
C PRO A 10 43.54 36.66 3.34
N SER A 11 44.09 36.49 2.15
CA SER A 11 43.46 35.93 0.97
C SER A 11 43.13 34.43 1.16
N PRO A 12 42.05 33.91 0.55
CA PRO A 12 41.66 32.49 0.67
C PRO A 12 42.62 31.59 -0.13
N SER A 13 43.21 30.63 0.58
CA SER A 13 44.05 29.59 -0.02
C SER A 13 43.25 28.58 -0.84
N LYS A 14 43.74 28.22 -2.04
CA LYS A 14 43.17 27.21 -2.93
C LYS A 14 43.12 25.83 -2.26
N PRO A 15 42.06 25.04 -2.48
CA PRO A 15 41.95 23.69 -1.92
C PRO A 15 43.00 22.75 -2.53
N LYS A 16 43.76 22.07 -1.65
CA LYS A 16 44.72 21.00 -2.02
C LYS A 16 43.92 19.79 -2.53
N LYS A 17 44.25 19.32 -3.75
CA LYS A 17 43.75 18.07 -4.31
C LYS A 17 44.10 16.90 -3.38
N ALA A 18 43.09 16.18 -2.89
CA ALA A 18 43.26 14.95 -2.12
C ALA A 18 43.95 13.89 -3.01
N LYS A 19 45.03 13.26 -2.49
CA LYS A 19 45.69 12.13 -3.12
C LYS A 19 44.79 10.93 -3.00
N PHE A 20 44.42 10.35 -4.13
CA PHE A 20 43.65 9.10 -4.21
C PHE A 20 44.50 7.93 -3.71
N ASP A 21 43.95 7.21 -2.73
CA ASP A 21 44.57 6.02 -2.16
C ASP A 21 44.44 4.85 -3.16
N LYS A 22 45.59 4.23 -3.53
CA LYS A 22 45.67 3.19 -4.57
C LYS A 22 45.10 1.82 -4.15
N ASN A 23 44.59 1.68 -2.93
CA ASN A 23 44.15 0.41 -2.36
C ASN A 23 42.64 0.22 -2.24
N GLN A 24 41.82 1.09 -2.85
CA GLN A 24 40.37 0.82 -2.95
C GLN A 24 40.10 -0.07 -4.17
N PRO A 25 39.42 -1.22 -4.00
CA PRO A 25 39.02 -2.07 -5.12
C PRO A 25 37.98 -1.32 -5.97
N ARG A 26 38.27 -1.20 -7.27
CA ARG A 26 37.36 -0.61 -8.25
C ARG A 26 36.11 -1.45 -8.40
N LEU A 27 34.94 -0.83 -8.47
CA LEU A 27 33.63 -1.48 -8.67
C LEU A 27 33.58 -2.39 -9.92
N ASP A 28 34.45 -2.19 -10.88
CA ASP A 28 34.52 -2.95 -12.14
C ASP A 28 34.96 -4.42 -11.96
N THR A 29 35.46 -4.79 -10.78
CA THR A 29 35.92 -6.17 -10.50
C THR A 29 34.77 -7.13 -10.14
N PHE A 30 33.58 -6.63 -9.83
CA PHE A 30 32.43 -7.44 -9.47
C PHE A 30 31.64 -8.03 -10.65
N PHE A 31 31.93 -7.62 -11.88
CA PHE A 31 31.17 -8.03 -13.09
C PHE A 31 31.98 -8.89 -14.09
N LYS A 32 33.15 -9.44 -13.71
CA LYS A 32 33.86 -10.37 -14.59
C LYS A 32 33.31 -11.79 -14.42
N SER A 33 32.50 -12.22 -15.37
CA SER A 33 32.13 -13.62 -15.56
C SER A 33 33.39 -14.47 -15.93
N PRO A 34 33.55 -15.70 -15.43
CA PRO A 34 34.64 -16.55 -15.83
C PRO A 34 34.52 -16.96 -17.29
N LYS A 35 35.58 -16.79 -18.06
CA LYS A 35 35.71 -17.28 -19.45
C LYS A 35 35.73 -18.81 -19.44
N GLY A 36 34.59 -19.43 -19.73
CA GLY A 36 34.52 -20.86 -20.06
C GLY A 36 34.83 -21.06 -21.53
N LYS A 37 35.61 -22.15 -21.83
CA LYS A 37 36.01 -22.57 -23.16
C LYS A 37 34.84 -22.78 -24.09
N ALA A 38 34.95 -22.30 -25.31
CA ALA A 38 33.97 -22.49 -26.38
C ALA A 38 33.85 -23.95 -26.80
N PRO A 39 32.66 -24.53 -26.93
CA PRO A 39 32.43 -25.74 -27.68
C PRO A 39 32.21 -25.47 -29.16
N ALA A 40 32.61 -26.44 -29.99
CA ALA A 40 32.60 -26.39 -31.44
C ALA A 40 31.24 -26.14 -32.06
N THR A 41 31.23 -25.42 -33.18
CA THR A 41 30.12 -25.02 -34.03
C THR A 41 29.43 -26.27 -34.64
N PRO A 42 28.09 -26.43 -34.52
CA PRO A 42 27.36 -27.34 -35.39
C PRO A 42 26.98 -26.64 -36.68
N GLN A 43 27.14 -27.38 -37.78
CA GLN A 43 26.80 -26.96 -39.14
C GLN A 43 25.30 -26.62 -39.28
N LYS A 44 25.03 -25.52 -39.99
CA LYS A 44 23.71 -25.10 -40.42
C LYS A 44 23.10 -26.12 -41.38
N GLN A 45 22.02 -26.79 -41.00
CA GLN A 45 21.08 -27.40 -41.89
C GLN A 45 20.10 -26.34 -42.37
N VAL A 46 19.96 -26.27 -43.71
CA VAL A 46 19.03 -25.40 -44.41
C VAL A 46 17.63 -25.98 -44.27
N PRO A 47 16.61 -25.22 -43.88
CA PRO A 47 15.24 -25.72 -43.87
C PRO A 47 14.72 -25.87 -45.32
N GLN A 48 14.25 -27.07 -45.67
CA GLN A 48 13.50 -27.31 -46.91
C GLN A 48 12.14 -26.60 -46.84
N ILE A 49 11.86 -25.80 -47.84
CA ILE A 49 10.54 -25.20 -48.11
C ILE A 49 9.63 -26.33 -48.56
N ILE A 50 8.57 -26.59 -47.79
CA ILE A 50 7.46 -27.48 -48.17
C ILE A 50 6.40 -26.59 -48.83
N ASP A 51 6.12 -26.84 -50.09
CA ASP A 51 5.03 -26.22 -50.84
C ASP A 51 3.68 -26.67 -50.28
N VAL A 52 2.77 -25.72 -50.04
CA VAL A 52 1.49 -25.88 -49.32
C VAL A 52 0.30 -25.93 -50.31
N ASP A 53 0.50 -26.35 -51.53
CA ASP A 53 -0.55 -26.33 -52.56
C ASP A 53 -1.17 -27.72 -52.93
N GLU A 54 -1.04 -28.71 -52.06
CA GLU A 54 -1.71 -30.00 -52.30
C GLU A 54 -2.40 -30.50 -51.02
N LEU A 55 -3.56 -29.96 -50.69
CA LEU A 55 -4.51 -30.58 -49.74
C LEU A 55 -5.91 -30.51 -50.32
N GLU A 56 -6.40 -31.71 -50.66
CA GLU A 56 -7.78 -31.98 -51.12
C GLU A 56 -8.82 -31.54 -50.07
N PRO A 57 -10.06 -31.19 -50.51
CA PRO A 57 -11.14 -30.76 -49.60
C PRO A 57 -11.72 -31.94 -48.81
N PRO A 58 -12.17 -31.71 -47.55
CA PRO A 58 -12.68 -32.75 -46.69
C PRO A 58 -14.08 -33.26 -47.16
N PRO A 59 -14.39 -34.55 -46.97
CA PRO A 59 -15.68 -35.13 -47.36
C PRO A 59 -16.83 -34.73 -46.44
N ALA A 60 -18.03 -34.83 -47.03
CA ALA A 60 -19.33 -34.37 -46.56
C ALA A 60 -19.72 -34.80 -45.14
N VAL A 61 -20.45 -33.88 -44.49
CA VAL A 61 -21.13 -33.97 -43.21
C VAL A 61 -22.01 -35.22 -43.12
N ILE A 62 -21.68 -36.12 -42.18
CA ILE A 62 -22.58 -37.20 -41.72
C ILE A 62 -23.38 -36.66 -40.53
N GLN A 63 -24.68 -36.57 -40.68
CA GLN A 63 -25.62 -36.28 -39.62
C GLN A 63 -25.55 -37.36 -38.54
N THR A 64 -25.03 -37.03 -37.35
CA THR A 64 -25.11 -37.89 -36.17
C THR A 64 -26.33 -37.54 -35.35
N LYS A 65 -27.18 -38.55 -35.15
CA LYS A 65 -28.36 -38.55 -34.28
C LYS A 65 -28.04 -37.99 -32.87
N GLU A 66 -28.94 -37.15 -32.38
CA GLU A 66 -28.99 -36.67 -31.02
C GLU A 66 -28.94 -37.81 -30.02
N ARG A 67 -27.95 -37.82 -29.15
CA ARG A 67 -27.95 -38.60 -27.90
C ARG A 67 -28.71 -37.80 -26.83
N PRO A 68 -29.57 -38.45 -26.03
CA PRO A 68 -30.23 -37.79 -24.92
C PRO A 68 -29.19 -37.27 -23.90
N SER A 69 -29.36 -36.02 -23.48
CA SER A 69 -28.57 -35.35 -22.45
C SER A 69 -28.53 -36.15 -21.14
N PRO A 70 -27.37 -36.36 -20.53
CA PRO A 70 -27.29 -36.96 -19.21
C PRO A 70 -27.92 -36.02 -18.15
N THR A 71 -28.85 -36.58 -17.40
CA THR A 71 -29.41 -35.97 -16.16
C THR A 71 -28.28 -35.46 -15.28
N PRO A 72 -28.44 -34.26 -14.66
CA PRO A 72 -27.41 -33.71 -13.81
C PRO A 72 -27.28 -34.61 -12.56
N ARG A 73 -26.12 -35.29 -12.46
CA ARG A 73 -25.69 -35.92 -11.22
C ARG A 73 -25.49 -34.83 -10.19
N MET A 74 -26.24 -34.86 -9.10
CA MET A 74 -25.99 -34.06 -7.90
C MET A 74 -24.56 -34.30 -7.44
N ILE A 75 -23.68 -33.35 -7.69
CA ILE A 75 -22.33 -33.30 -7.10
C ILE A 75 -22.51 -32.69 -5.74
N PHE A 76 -22.36 -33.50 -4.70
CA PHE A 76 -22.23 -33.05 -3.31
C PHE A 76 -21.10 -32.05 -3.25
N GLY A 77 -21.38 -30.82 -2.76
CA GLY A 77 -20.37 -29.80 -2.53
C GLY A 77 -20.42 -28.59 -3.48
N GLN A 78 -21.60 -28.04 -3.78
CA GLN A 78 -21.65 -26.64 -4.14
C GLN A 78 -21.28 -25.84 -2.86
N ALA A 79 -20.00 -25.44 -2.80
CA ALA A 79 -19.61 -24.36 -1.91
C ALA A 79 -20.53 -23.18 -2.21
N ALA A 80 -21.11 -22.60 -1.15
CA ALA A 80 -21.91 -21.40 -1.25
C ALA A 80 -21.17 -20.37 -2.14
N PRO A 81 -21.88 -19.65 -3.03
CA PRO A 81 -21.24 -18.64 -3.87
C PRO A 81 -20.47 -17.70 -2.95
N ALA A 82 -19.19 -17.51 -3.25
CA ALA A 82 -18.37 -16.53 -2.56
C ALA A 82 -19.18 -15.23 -2.52
N ALA A 83 -19.36 -14.67 -1.32
CA ALA A 83 -20.12 -13.44 -1.13
C ALA A 83 -19.72 -12.45 -2.22
N ALA A 84 -20.73 -11.88 -2.89
CA ALA A 84 -20.50 -10.89 -3.94
C ALA A 84 -19.53 -9.83 -3.40
N PRO A 85 -18.55 -9.34 -4.19
CA PRO A 85 -17.59 -8.36 -3.72
C PRO A 85 -18.37 -7.18 -3.16
N GLU A 86 -18.13 -6.86 -1.89
CA GLU A 86 -18.75 -5.73 -1.21
C GLU A 86 -18.55 -4.48 -2.05
N SER A 87 -19.63 -3.94 -2.60
CA SER A 87 -19.60 -2.75 -3.44
C SER A 87 -19.55 -1.53 -2.53
N PHE A 88 -18.34 -1.01 -2.28
CA PHE A 88 -18.20 0.27 -1.60
C PHE A 88 -18.59 1.43 -2.55
N PRO A 89 -19.15 2.53 -2.00
CA PRO A 89 -19.48 3.70 -2.80
C PRO A 89 -18.20 4.35 -3.37
N PRO A 90 -18.32 5.13 -4.47
CA PRO A 90 -17.19 5.89 -5.00
C PRO A 90 -16.70 6.90 -3.96
N LEU A 91 -15.41 6.87 -3.65
CA LEU A 91 -14.80 7.67 -2.59
C LEU A 91 -14.28 9.04 -3.09
N ASP A 92 -14.20 9.25 -4.38
CA ASP A 92 -13.72 10.50 -5.02
C ASP A 92 -14.76 11.63 -5.04
N VAL A 93 -15.98 11.35 -4.59
CA VAL A 93 -17.08 12.31 -4.46
C VAL A 93 -16.74 13.40 -3.43
N ASP A 94 -17.29 14.60 -3.63
CA ASP A 94 -17.16 15.71 -2.66
C ASP A 94 -17.60 15.25 -1.27
N PRO A 95 -16.75 15.38 -0.23
CA PRO A 95 -17.07 14.97 1.14
C PRO A 95 -18.34 15.61 1.73
N ILE A 96 -18.79 16.75 1.17
CA ILE A 96 -20.02 17.42 1.60
C ILE A 96 -21.23 16.62 1.18
N SER A 97 -21.25 16.09 -0.04
CA SER A 97 -22.34 15.29 -0.60
C SER A 97 -22.20 13.78 -0.34
N PHE A 98 -21.08 13.35 0.23
CA PHE A 98 -20.82 11.94 0.47
C PHE A 98 -21.73 11.37 1.55
N VAL A 99 -22.50 10.32 1.19
CA VAL A 99 -23.36 9.57 2.11
C VAL A 99 -22.58 8.38 2.65
N LEU A 100 -22.61 8.19 3.98
CA LEU A 100 -21.98 7.04 4.60
C LEU A 100 -22.67 5.75 4.17
N PRO A 101 -21.94 4.72 3.77
CA PRO A 101 -22.51 3.40 3.48
C PRO A 101 -23.06 2.76 4.76
N SER A 102 -23.92 1.76 4.59
CA SER A 102 -24.36 0.92 5.70
C SER A 102 -23.16 0.27 6.37
N LYS A 103 -23.18 0.18 7.71
CA LYS A 103 -22.13 -0.49 8.46
C LYS A 103 -22.19 -1.99 8.17
N LEU A 104 -21.05 -2.60 7.90
CA LEU A 104 -20.92 -4.04 7.83
C LEU A 104 -20.93 -4.64 9.26
N ASP A 105 -21.43 -5.86 9.38
CA ASP A 105 -21.51 -6.59 10.67
C ASP A 105 -20.12 -7.07 11.15
N THR A 106 -19.17 -6.14 11.23
CA THR A 106 -17.81 -6.40 11.67
C THR A 106 -17.38 -5.36 12.71
N ASN A 107 -16.61 -5.81 13.72
CA ASN A 107 -16.09 -4.91 14.76
C ASN A 107 -14.87 -4.08 14.28
N HIS A 108 -14.22 -4.52 13.23
CA HIS A 108 -13.04 -3.90 12.66
C HIS A 108 -13.25 -3.60 11.18
N ALA A 109 -12.66 -2.51 10.71
CA ALA A 109 -12.70 -2.16 9.30
C ALA A 109 -12.16 -3.30 8.42
N PRO A 110 -12.91 -3.73 7.39
CA PRO A 110 -12.42 -4.72 6.45
C PRO A 110 -11.26 -4.13 5.64
N TYR A 111 -10.27 -4.96 5.30
CA TYR A 111 -9.12 -4.52 4.51
C TYR A 111 -9.52 -4.16 3.07
N SER A 112 -10.61 -4.74 2.59
CA SER A 112 -11.24 -4.41 1.29
C SER A 112 -11.61 -2.93 1.18
N LEU A 113 -12.11 -2.28 2.25
CA LEU A 113 -12.40 -0.85 2.27
C LEU A 113 -11.14 0.00 2.06
N LEU A 114 -10.06 -0.33 2.77
CA LEU A 114 -8.77 0.34 2.59
C LEU A 114 -8.24 0.14 1.16
N THR A 115 -8.33 -1.09 0.66
CA THR A 115 -7.91 -1.43 -0.70
C THR A 115 -8.71 -0.67 -1.75
N HIS A 116 -10.02 -0.55 -1.58
CA HIS A 116 -10.88 0.25 -2.46
C HIS A 116 -10.39 1.72 -2.54
N ALA A 117 -10.06 2.31 -1.40
CA ALA A 117 -9.48 3.64 -1.37
C ALA A 117 -8.10 3.71 -2.07
N LEU A 118 -7.23 2.71 -1.87
CA LEU A 118 -5.92 2.66 -2.51
C LEU A 118 -6.02 2.49 -4.04
N VAL A 119 -7.00 1.73 -4.53
CA VAL A 119 -7.33 1.63 -5.97
C VAL A 119 -7.72 3.01 -6.51
N ALA A 120 -8.69 3.68 -5.88
CA ALA A 120 -9.13 5.01 -6.29
C ALA A 120 -7.97 6.02 -6.28
N LEU A 121 -7.11 6.00 -5.25
CA LEU A 121 -5.92 6.86 -5.17
C LEU A 121 -4.90 6.60 -6.28
N SER A 122 -4.77 5.35 -6.73
CA SER A 122 -3.83 4.99 -7.80
C SER A 122 -4.31 5.46 -9.18
N GLN A 123 -5.60 5.64 -9.36
CA GLN A 123 -6.23 6.02 -10.63
C GLN A 123 -6.26 7.54 -10.84
N THR A 124 -6.00 8.35 -9.80
CA THR A 124 -6.07 9.80 -9.89
C THR A 124 -4.74 10.48 -9.57
N ARG A 125 -4.49 11.60 -10.26
CA ARG A 125 -3.41 12.55 -9.95
C ARG A 125 -3.96 13.90 -9.44
N SER A 126 -5.28 14.06 -9.41
CA SER A 126 -5.92 15.27 -8.92
C SER A 126 -5.77 15.37 -7.40
N ARG A 127 -5.19 16.48 -6.91
CA ARG A 127 -5.06 16.74 -5.46
C ARG A 127 -6.41 16.77 -4.75
N ILE A 128 -7.44 17.30 -5.42
CA ILE A 128 -8.80 17.37 -4.86
C ILE A 128 -9.36 15.95 -4.73
N ALA A 129 -9.28 15.14 -5.79
CA ALA A 129 -9.79 13.78 -5.76
C ALA A 129 -9.03 12.93 -4.71
N ILE A 130 -7.71 13.07 -4.59
CA ILE A 130 -6.91 12.41 -3.54
C ILE A 130 -7.41 12.78 -2.15
N LEU A 131 -7.67 14.06 -1.89
CA LEU A 131 -8.19 14.52 -0.60
C LEU A 131 -9.61 14.03 -0.35
N ASN A 132 -10.47 14.01 -1.37
CA ASN A 132 -11.82 13.49 -1.25
C ASN A 132 -11.82 12.00 -0.89
N VAL A 133 -11.07 11.18 -1.63
CA VAL A 133 -10.94 9.74 -1.36
C VAL A 133 -10.46 9.48 0.06
N LEU A 134 -9.39 10.16 0.48
CA LEU A 134 -8.85 10.00 1.83
C LEU A 134 -9.85 10.48 2.91
N THR A 135 -10.51 11.62 2.69
CA THR A 135 -11.48 12.18 3.64
C THR A 135 -12.68 11.26 3.81
N ASN A 136 -13.24 10.76 2.71
CA ASN A 136 -14.42 9.90 2.73
C ASN A 136 -14.09 8.54 3.38
N MET A 137 -12.97 7.93 3.01
CA MET A 137 -12.51 6.69 3.62
C MET A 137 -12.27 6.85 5.12
N LEU A 138 -11.53 7.88 5.55
CA LEU A 138 -11.26 8.13 6.97
C LEU A 138 -12.56 8.44 7.74
N ARG A 139 -13.52 9.16 7.14
CA ARG A 139 -14.83 9.41 7.75
C ARG A 139 -15.60 8.11 8.00
N ILE A 140 -15.61 7.17 7.04
CA ILE A 140 -16.21 5.84 7.25
C ILE A 140 -15.55 5.15 8.43
N ILE A 141 -14.22 5.15 8.49
CA ILE A 141 -13.45 4.51 9.57
C ILE A 141 -13.76 5.15 10.93
N ILE A 142 -13.76 6.48 11.03
CA ILE A 142 -14.01 7.21 12.28
C ILE A 142 -15.41 6.90 12.82
N VAL A 143 -16.41 6.91 11.95
CA VAL A 143 -17.81 6.74 12.36
C VAL A 143 -18.16 5.28 12.62
N GLN A 144 -17.70 4.37 11.77
CA GLN A 144 -18.15 2.96 11.82
C GLN A 144 -17.16 2.02 12.53
N TYR A 145 -15.85 2.32 12.46
CA TYR A 145 -14.77 1.43 12.95
C TYR A 145 -13.66 2.21 13.67
N PRO A 146 -13.97 3.01 14.71
CA PRO A 146 -12.99 3.91 15.34
C PRO A 146 -11.73 3.19 15.82
N SER A 147 -11.84 1.96 16.33
CA SER A 147 -10.70 1.14 16.76
C SER A 147 -9.70 0.81 15.64
N SER A 148 -10.10 0.94 14.37
CA SER A 148 -9.25 0.69 13.21
C SER A 148 -8.56 1.94 12.67
N LEU A 149 -8.85 3.14 13.21
CA LEU A 149 -8.34 4.41 12.68
C LEU A 149 -6.82 4.48 12.72
N LEU A 150 -6.21 4.14 13.85
CA LEU A 150 -4.75 4.15 14.00
C LEU A 150 -4.05 3.27 12.96
N ALA A 151 -4.52 2.03 12.83
CA ALA A 151 -3.98 1.07 11.86
C ALA A 151 -4.17 1.59 10.42
N THR A 152 -5.32 2.20 10.11
CA THR A 152 -5.61 2.79 8.79
C THR A 152 -4.63 3.90 8.45
N VAL A 153 -4.43 4.84 9.36
CA VAL A 153 -3.53 5.99 9.13
C VAL A 153 -2.09 5.51 8.91
N TYR A 154 -1.61 4.54 9.69
CA TYR A 154 -0.29 3.96 9.50
C TYR A 154 -0.15 3.23 8.16
N LEU A 155 -1.13 2.40 7.78
CA LEU A 155 -1.06 1.66 6.52
C LEU A 155 -1.13 2.59 5.29
N VAL A 156 -1.97 3.64 5.31
CA VAL A 156 -2.04 4.63 4.22
C VAL A 156 -0.76 5.45 4.14
N SER A 157 -0.15 5.79 5.28
CA SER A 157 1.14 6.50 5.31
C SER A 157 2.35 5.60 5.04
N ASN A 158 2.09 4.31 4.79
CA ASN A 158 3.12 3.30 4.55
C ASN A 158 4.20 3.26 5.65
N SER A 159 3.80 3.43 6.89
CA SER A 159 4.64 3.40 8.08
C SER A 159 4.05 2.46 9.13
N LEU A 160 4.84 2.04 10.11
CA LEU A 160 4.41 1.12 11.17
C LEU A 160 4.49 1.74 12.56
N ALA A 161 5.20 2.85 12.67
CA ALA A 161 5.46 3.56 13.90
C ALA A 161 5.79 5.02 13.61
N PRO A 162 5.88 5.89 14.63
CA PRO A 162 6.42 7.24 14.51
C PRO A 162 7.82 7.25 13.90
N SER A 163 8.18 8.31 13.20
CA SER A 163 9.45 8.38 12.45
C SER A 163 10.71 8.31 13.32
N PHE A 164 10.59 8.61 14.61
CA PHE A 164 11.68 8.51 15.59
C PHE A 164 11.84 7.08 16.17
N ILE A 165 10.94 6.15 15.87
CA ILE A 165 11.06 4.74 16.26
C ILE A 165 11.45 3.94 15.01
N PRO A 166 12.68 3.44 14.91
CA PRO A 166 13.15 2.72 13.73
C PRO A 166 12.55 1.29 13.69
N ILE A 167 11.38 1.17 13.11
CA ILE A 167 10.74 -0.12 12.87
C ILE A 167 10.81 -0.44 11.38
N GLU A 168 11.61 -1.46 11.03
CA GLU A 168 11.73 -1.97 9.67
C GLU A 168 11.12 -3.36 9.55
N LEU A 169 10.39 -3.61 8.46
CA LEU A 169 9.87 -4.96 8.17
C LEU A 169 10.99 -5.98 7.95
N GLY A 170 12.11 -5.53 7.40
CA GLY A 170 13.22 -6.41 7.06
C GLY A 170 12.78 -7.56 6.15
N LEU A 171 11.90 -7.27 5.19
CA LEU A 171 11.44 -8.19 4.15
C LEU A 171 12.27 -7.97 2.89
N GLY A 172 13.17 -8.90 2.60
CA GLY A 172 13.83 -8.93 1.29
C GLY A 172 12.87 -9.39 0.18
N SER A 173 13.15 -8.98 -1.05
CA SER A 173 12.37 -9.40 -2.23
C SER A 173 12.31 -10.93 -2.38
N SER A 174 13.31 -11.65 -1.92
CA SER A 174 13.37 -13.13 -1.91
C SER A 174 12.25 -13.75 -1.07
N ILE A 175 11.96 -13.19 0.11
CA ILE A 175 10.90 -13.71 1.01
C ILE A 175 9.54 -13.57 0.34
N ILE A 176 9.27 -12.42 -0.28
CA ILE A 176 8.01 -12.15 -0.98
C ILE A 176 7.88 -13.07 -2.20
N THR A 177 8.93 -13.18 -3.01
CA THR A 177 8.94 -14.07 -4.18
C THR A 177 8.71 -15.52 -3.78
N GLN A 178 9.38 -16.01 -2.72
CA GLN A 178 9.17 -17.37 -2.20
C GLN A 178 7.74 -17.57 -1.67
N ALA A 179 7.18 -16.57 -0.99
CA ALA A 179 5.79 -16.65 -0.54
C ALA A 179 4.83 -16.75 -1.73
N ILE A 180 5.01 -15.94 -2.76
CA ILE A 180 4.21 -16.00 -4.00
C ILE A 180 4.37 -17.36 -4.69
N GLN A 181 5.59 -17.90 -4.79
CA GLN A 181 5.85 -19.22 -5.35
C GLN A 181 5.06 -20.32 -4.63
N GLN A 182 5.13 -20.32 -3.31
CA GLN A 182 4.52 -21.38 -2.50
C GLN A 182 2.99 -21.37 -2.57
N ILE A 183 2.39 -20.17 -2.68
CA ILE A 183 0.93 -20.07 -2.80
C ILE A 183 0.43 -20.34 -4.23
N SER A 184 1.22 -19.96 -5.25
CA SER A 184 0.80 -20.07 -6.66
C SER A 184 1.26 -21.35 -7.36
N GLY A 185 2.27 -22.03 -6.82
CA GLY A 185 2.92 -23.16 -7.48
C GLY A 185 3.76 -22.78 -8.71
N LEU A 186 3.88 -21.49 -9.02
CA LEU A 186 4.66 -21.02 -10.17
C LEU A 186 6.16 -21.19 -9.94
N SER A 187 6.91 -21.48 -11.02
CA SER A 187 8.36 -21.53 -10.95
C SER A 187 8.97 -20.13 -10.74
N HIS A 188 10.17 -20.06 -10.16
CA HIS A 188 10.90 -18.80 -10.00
C HIS A 188 11.11 -18.07 -11.34
N ALA A 189 11.37 -18.82 -12.42
CA ALA A 189 11.54 -18.26 -13.75
C ALA A 189 10.25 -17.60 -14.27
N ALA A 190 9.07 -18.19 -14.00
CA ALA A 190 7.79 -17.63 -14.37
C ALA A 190 7.52 -16.31 -13.62
N ILE A 191 7.73 -16.31 -12.31
CA ILE A 191 7.56 -15.07 -11.49
C ILE A 191 8.52 -13.98 -11.94
N ARG A 192 9.78 -14.32 -12.22
CA ARG A 192 10.76 -13.35 -12.74
C ARG A 192 10.35 -12.79 -14.11
N LYS A 193 9.79 -13.63 -15.00
CA LYS A 193 9.25 -13.17 -16.29
C LYS A 193 8.08 -12.20 -16.10
N MET A 194 7.16 -12.48 -15.18
CA MET A 194 6.04 -11.59 -14.82
C MET A 194 6.58 -10.26 -14.27
N TYR A 195 7.55 -10.31 -13.35
CA TYR A 195 8.16 -9.10 -12.79
C TYR A 195 8.87 -8.25 -13.85
N ASN A 196 9.59 -8.88 -14.78
CA ASN A 196 10.24 -8.14 -15.88
C ASN A 196 9.23 -7.46 -16.81
N LYS A 197 7.99 -8.00 -16.92
CA LYS A 197 6.91 -7.41 -17.70
C LYS A 197 6.23 -6.25 -16.99
N THR A 198 5.93 -6.39 -15.69
CA THR A 198 5.12 -5.43 -14.93
C THR A 198 5.95 -4.42 -14.14
N GLY A 199 7.16 -4.80 -13.69
CA GLY A 199 8.00 -4.00 -12.82
C GLY A 199 7.41 -3.74 -11.43
N ASP A 200 6.36 -4.50 -11.06
CA ASP A 200 5.63 -4.33 -9.79
C ASP A 200 5.37 -5.67 -9.12
N PRO A 201 5.90 -5.89 -7.90
CA PRO A 201 5.64 -7.12 -7.16
C PRO A 201 4.16 -7.29 -6.78
N GLY A 202 3.40 -6.20 -6.65
CA GLY A 202 1.96 -6.25 -6.39
C GLY A 202 1.18 -6.82 -7.56
N ASP A 203 1.49 -6.39 -8.77
CA ASP A 203 0.87 -6.92 -9.98
C ASP A 203 1.25 -8.38 -10.22
N VAL A 204 2.50 -8.74 -9.95
CA VAL A 204 2.95 -10.15 -10.02
C VAL A 204 2.17 -11.03 -9.05
N ALA A 205 2.00 -10.58 -7.79
CA ALA A 205 1.26 -11.34 -6.80
C ALA A 205 -0.23 -11.48 -7.16
N PHE A 206 -0.82 -10.40 -7.68
CA PHE A 206 -2.19 -10.40 -8.16
C PHE A 206 -2.39 -11.39 -9.31
N GLU A 207 -1.59 -11.30 -10.38
CA GLU A 207 -1.66 -12.22 -11.53
C GLU A 207 -1.39 -13.67 -11.11
N ALA A 208 -0.42 -13.91 -10.23
CA ALA A 208 -0.09 -15.24 -9.73
C ALA A 208 -1.25 -15.87 -8.94
N LYS A 209 -2.08 -15.06 -8.26
CA LYS A 209 -3.17 -15.56 -7.43
C LYS A 209 -4.49 -15.75 -8.19
N VAL A 210 -4.72 -15.13 -9.33
CA VAL A 210 -5.99 -15.20 -10.09
C VAL A 210 -6.47 -16.64 -10.31
N ASN A 211 -5.55 -17.58 -10.50
CA ASN A 211 -5.88 -18.99 -10.80
C ASN A 211 -5.89 -19.90 -9.55
N ILE A 212 -5.67 -19.35 -8.34
CA ILE A 212 -5.62 -20.17 -7.13
C ILE A 212 -7.02 -20.29 -6.54
N ARG A 213 -7.53 -21.51 -6.46
CA ARG A 213 -8.76 -21.84 -5.74
C ARG A 213 -8.39 -22.49 -4.41
N THR A 214 -8.72 -21.83 -3.31
CA THR A 214 -8.57 -22.44 -1.98
C THR A 214 -9.79 -23.29 -1.67
N LEU A 215 -9.57 -24.50 -1.18
CA LEU A 215 -10.65 -25.43 -0.82
C LEU A 215 -11.44 -24.94 0.41
N VAL A 216 -10.78 -24.21 1.31
CA VAL A 216 -11.38 -23.62 2.49
C VAL A 216 -11.30 -22.10 2.37
N PRO A 217 -12.42 -21.36 2.49
CA PRO A 217 -12.41 -19.93 2.50
C PRO A 217 -11.67 -19.42 3.76
N HIS A 218 -10.74 -18.51 3.57
CA HIS A 218 -10.10 -17.81 4.68
C HIS A 218 -10.99 -16.68 5.20
N PRO A 219 -10.95 -16.38 6.51
CA PRO A 219 -11.66 -15.22 7.02
C PRO A 219 -11.15 -13.94 6.34
N PRO A 220 -12.04 -12.96 6.08
CA PRO A 220 -11.68 -11.73 5.42
C PRO A 220 -10.63 -10.96 6.23
N LEU A 221 -9.72 -10.31 5.54
CA LEU A 221 -8.70 -9.50 6.17
C LEU A 221 -9.31 -8.24 6.79
N THR A 222 -8.85 -7.89 7.98
CA THR A 222 -9.16 -6.62 8.62
C THR A 222 -7.95 -5.69 8.60
N VAL A 223 -8.19 -4.37 8.57
CA VAL A 223 -7.12 -3.36 8.61
C VAL A 223 -6.23 -3.53 9.83
N ALA A 224 -6.83 -3.72 11.00
CA ALA A 224 -6.09 -3.97 12.25
C ALA A 224 -5.30 -5.29 12.20
N GLY A 225 -5.87 -6.34 11.61
CA GLY A 225 -5.22 -7.64 11.45
C GLY A 225 -3.98 -7.57 10.56
N VAL A 226 -4.06 -6.85 9.44
CA VAL A 226 -2.92 -6.61 8.53
C VAL A 226 -1.85 -5.80 9.25
N TYR A 227 -2.19 -4.68 9.88
CA TYR A 227 -1.25 -3.84 10.62
C TYR A 227 -0.53 -4.62 11.73
N ASN A 228 -1.26 -5.37 12.54
CA ASN A 228 -0.68 -6.19 13.61
C ASN A 228 0.23 -7.31 13.07
N SER A 229 -0.13 -7.90 11.92
CA SER A 229 0.73 -8.89 11.25
C SER A 229 2.03 -8.27 10.75
N MET A 230 1.99 -7.06 10.23
CA MET A 230 3.20 -6.34 9.82
C MET A 230 4.10 -5.99 11.02
N ARG A 231 3.51 -5.58 12.15
CA ARG A 231 4.27 -5.37 13.40
C ARG A 231 4.90 -6.66 13.91
N LYS A 232 4.21 -7.81 13.80
CA LYS A 232 4.78 -9.13 14.12
C LYS A 232 5.95 -9.46 13.20
N ILE A 233 5.84 -9.20 11.88
CA ILE A 233 6.93 -9.38 10.92
C ILE A 233 8.15 -8.55 11.33
N ALA A 234 7.97 -7.29 11.70
CA ALA A 234 9.04 -6.40 12.13
C ALA A 234 9.70 -6.86 13.44
N ALA A 235 8.92 -7.47 14.34
CA ALA A 235 9.41 -8.02 15.61
C ALA A 235 10.22 -9.32 15.45
N CYS A 236 10.04 -10.07 14.34
CA CYS A 236 10.78 -11.29 14.10
C CYS A 236 12.28 -10.99 13.87
N LYS A 237 13.14 -11.34 14.82
CA LYS A 237 14.59 -11.14 14.78
C LYS A 237 15.31 -12.45 15.14
N GLY A 238 16.57 -12.57 14.73
CA GLY A 238 17.43 -13.72 15.06
C GLY A 238 17.27 -14.93 14.14
N GLN A 239 17.77 -16.08 14.60
CA GLN A 239 17.80 -17.32 13.84
C GLN A 239 16.37 -17.82 13.57
N GLY A 240 16.04 -18.14 12.30
CA GLY A 240 14.71 -18.60 11.93
C GLY A 240 13.70 -17.50 11.59
N ALA A 241 13.99 -16.22 11.88
CA ALA A 241 13.10 -15.10 11.61
C ALA A 241 12.62 -15.03 10.14
N SER A 242 13.47 -15.38 9.18
CA SER A 242 13.11 -15.38 7.76
C SER A 242 11.99 -16.39 7.45
N LYS A 243 12.03 -17.59 8.03
CA LYS A 243 10.97 -18.60 7.85
C LYS A 243 9.66 -18.17 8.51
N GLU A 244 9.75 -17.54 9.67
CA GLU A 244 8.57 -17.04 10.38
C GLU A 244 7.92 -15.88 9.63
N LYS A 245 8.71 -14.90 9.18
CA LYS A 245 8.25 -13.82 8.31
C LYS A 245 7.56 -14.37 7.06
N GLN A 246 8.16 -15.33 6.40
CA GLN A 246 7.60 -15.98 5.22
C GLN A 246 6.23 -16.63 5.50
N LYS A 247 6.08 -17.35 6.63
CA LYS A 247 4.80 -17.96 7.04
C LYS A 247 3.71 -16.90 7.25
N ILE A 248 4.04 -15.76 7.88
CA ILE A 248 3.08 -14.68 8.09
C ILE A 248 2.67 -14.07 6.74
N VAL A 249 3.63 -13.79 5.86
CA VAL A 249 3.37 -13.25 4.51
C VAL A 249 2.48 -14.20 3.71
N GLN A 250 2.77 -15.51 3.71
CA GLN A 250 1.94 -16.50 3.03
C GLN A 250 0.51 -16.53 3.54
N ARG A 251 0.31 -16.51 4.86
CA ARG A 251 -1.03 -16.49 5.46
C ARG A 251 -1.81 -15.25 5.03
N LEU A 252 -1.18 -14.09 5.05
CA LEU A 252 -1.80 -12.85 4.59
C LEU A 252 -2.17 -12.91 3.10
N LEU A 253 -1.24 -13.37 2.24
CA LEU A 253 -1.49 -13.49 0.81
C LEU A 253 -2.57 -14.54 0.47
N LEU A 254 -2.68 -15.62 1.23
CA LEU A 254 -3.73 -16.61 1.07
C LEU A 254 -5.11 -16.04 1.43
N ALA A 255 -5.19 -15.25 2.49
CA ALA A 255 -6.45 -14.64 2.94
C ALA A 255 -6.91 -13.44 2.08
N ALA A 256 -5.96 -12.72 1.48
CA ALA A 256 -6.25 -11.55 0.63
C ALA A 256 -7.01 -11.94 -0.64
N ASN A 257 -7.98 -11.13 -1.08
CA ASN A 257 -8.79 -11.37 -2.28
C ASN A 257 -8.67 -10.23 -3.29
N GLY A 258 -8.67 -10.55 -4.60
CA GLY A 258 -8.66 -9.55 -5.66
C GLY A 258 -7.56 -8.50 -5.48
N GLU A 259 -7.93 -7.23 -5.51
CA GLU A 259 -7.01 -6.09 -5.37
C GLU A 259 -6.28 -6.04 -4.01
N GLU A 260 -6.82 -6.70 -2.96
CA GLU A 260 -6.14 -6.79 -1.67
C GLU A 260 -4.75 -7.42 -1.80
N VAL A 261 -4.60 -8.41 -2.68
CA VAL A 261 -3.31 -9.08 -2.92
C VAL A 261 -2.27 -8.08 -3.45
N ARG A 262 -2.69 -7.23 -4.40
CA ARG A 262 -1.83 -6.22 -5.01
C ARG A 262 -1.34 -5.22 -3.98
N TYR A 263 -2.27 -4.60 -3.25
CA TYR A 263 -1.91 -3.54 -2.30
C TYR A 263 -1.24 -4.10 -1.04
N LEU A 264 -1.62 -5.27 -0.57
CA LEU A 264 -0.92 -5.96 0.51
C LEU A 264 0.54 -6.21 0.15
N THR A 265 0.81 -6.71 -1.05
CA THR A 265 2.19 -6.93 -1.52
C THR A 265 2.96 -5.62 -1.64
N ARG A 266 2.34 -4.56 -2.17
CA ARG A 266 2.94 -3.23 -2.25
C ARG A 266 3.27 -2.66 -0.87
N THR A 267 2.38 -2.86 0.11
CA THR A 267 2.60 -2.45 1.51
C THR A 267 3.74 -3.24 2.14
N LEU A 268 3.81 -4.55 1.93
CA LEU A 268 4.92 -5.41 2.39
C LEU A 268 6.26 -5.02 1.77
N CYS A 269 6.25 -4.55 0.51
CA CYS A 269 7.43 -4.00 -0.18
C CYS A 269 7.72 -2.54 0.21
N GLN A 270 6.94 -1.93 1.10
CA GLN A 270 7.02 -0.52 1.49
C GLN A 270 6.92 0.46 0.30
N ASN A 271 6.20 0.10 -0.74
CA ASN A 271 6.01 0.89 -1.95
C ASN A 271 4.56 0.80 -2.45
N LEU A 272 3.68 1.62 -1.88
CA LEU A 272 2.24 1.63 -2.19
C LEU A 272 1.92 2.11 -3.60
N ARG A 273 2.79 2.93 -4.22
CA ARG A 273 2.59 3.55 -5.55
C ARG A 273 1.26 4.34 -5.66
N VAL A 274 0.90 5.04 -4.60
CA VAL A 274 -0.26 5.94 -4.57
C VAL A 274 0.18 7.38 -4.33
N GLY A 275 -0.59 8.35 -4.84
CA GLY A 275 -0.26 9.78 -4.72
C GLY A 275 -0.48 10.39 -3.32
N ALA A 276 -0.82 9.57 -2.32
CA ALA A 276 -1.07 10.04 -0.97
C ALA A 276 0.25 10.30 -0.23
N VAL A 277 0.54 11.56 0.06
CA VAL A 277 1.68 11.98 0.89
C VAL A 277 1.20 12.33 2.30
N ARG A 278 2.11 12.34 3.27
CA ARG A 278 1.80 12.59 4.69
C ARG A 278 0.94 13.84 4.91
N THR A 279 1.24 14.93 4.24
CA THR A 279 0.47 16.17 4.34
C THR A 279 -0.97 16.02 3.86
N SER A 280 -1.22 15.24 2.80
CA SER A 280 -2.57 14.95 2.31
C SER A 280 -3.34 14.08 3.31
N ILE A 281 -2.68 13.14 3.97
CA ILE A 281 -3.30 12.27 4.99
C ILE A 281 -3.72 13.10 6.22
N LEU A 282 -2.84 13.98 6.71
CA LEU A 282 -3.16 14.88 7.84
C LEU A 282 -4.32 15.84 7.50
N THR A 283 -4.29 16.41 6.29
CA THR A 283 -5.38 17.26 5.80
C THR A 283 -6.70 16.50 5.72
N ALA A 284 -6.68 15.28 5.17
CA ALA A 284 -7.87 14.45 5.06
C ALA A 284 -8.39 14.00 6.43
N LEU A 285 -7.49 13.68 7.38
CA LEU A 285 -7.86 13.34 8.75
C LEU A 285 -8.59 14.50 9.43
N ALA A 286 -8.07 15.74 9.27
CA ALA A 286 -8.72 16.94 9.79
C ALA A 286 -10.14 17.12 9.25
N ARG A 287 -10.29 17.01 7.92
CA ARG A 287 -11.61 17.13 7.26
C ARG A 287 -12.56 16.02 7.67
N ALA A 288 -12.06 14.81 7.79
CA ALA A 288 -12.85 13.65 8.22
C ALA A 288 -13.34 13.82 9.67
N MET A 289 -12.51 14.35 10.57
CA MET A 289 -12.92 14.67 11.95
C MET A 289 -14.03 15.72 11.99
N VAL A 290 -13.89 16.83 11.26
CA VAL A 290 -14.95 17.86 11.14
C VAL A 290 -16.24 17.25 10.62
N ARG A 291 -16.17 16.32 9.64
CA ARG A 291 -17.37 15.69 9.06
C ARG A 291 -17.97 14.58 9.94
N ALA A 292 -17.17 13.96 10.80
CA ALA A 292 -17.63 12.87 11.67
C ALA A 292 -18.28 13.39 12.95
N SER A 293 -17.76 14.49 13.51
CA SER A 293 -18.25 15.03 14.79
C SER A 293 -19.67 15.60 14.71
N GLY A 294 -20.20 15.89 13.53
CA GLY A 294 -21.54 16.50 13.41
C GLY A 294 -21.67 17.85 14.16
N MET A 295 -20.55 18.38 14.68
CA MET A 295 -20.54 19.51 15.59
C MET A 295 -20.83 20.83 14.90
N PRO A 296 -21.73 21.62 15.50
CA PRO A 296 -21.57 23.05 15.51
C PRO A 296 -20.39 23.40 16.44
N MET A 297 -19.21 23.67 15.89
CA MET A 297 -18.18 24.37 16.65
C MET A 297 -18.57 25.85 16.71
N GLY A 298 -19.03 26.28 17.86
CA GLY A 298 -19.34 27.69 18.14
C GLY A 298 -20.71 27.86 18.78
N ASP A 299 -20.70 28.64 19.83
CA ASP A 299 -21.81 29.00 20.72
C ASP A 299 -22.91 29.83 20.05
N GLU A 300 -22.97 29.84 18.73
CA GLU A 300 -24.05 30.49 17.97
C GLU A 300 -24.75 29.42 17.10
N GLY A 301 -25.97 29.08 17.54
CA GLY A 301 -26.84 28.09 16.94
C GLY A 301 -27.16 28.37 15.46
N VAL A 302 -26.29 27.94 14.58
CA VAL A 302 -26.58 27.83 13.16
C VAL A 302 -26.96 26.38 12.87
N GLU A 303 -28.25 26.10 12.87
CA GLU A 303 -28.82 24.91 12.27
C GLU A 303 -28.37 24.82 10.80
N LEU A 304 -27.45 23.88 10.53
CA LEU A 304 -27.06 23.54 9.15
C LEU A 304 -28.18 22.74 8.47
N LYS A 305 -29.35 23.35 8.30
CA LYS A 305 -30.35 22.90 7.33
C LYS A 305 -29.98 23.46 5.97
N GLY A 306 -29.53 22.60 5.08
CA GLY A 306 -29.53 22.81 3.62
C GLY A 306 -28.32 23.51 3.02
N ASN A 307 -27.68 22.82 2.10
CA ASN A 307 -26.99 23.28 0.86
C ASN A 307 -26.02 24.48 0.86
N SER A 308 -25.46 24.96 1.95
CA SER A 308 -24.47 26.02 1.87
C SER A 308 -23.03 25.48 1.97
N LYS A 309 -22.28 25.51 0.86
CA LYS A 309 -20.85 25.15 0.76
C LYS A 309 -19.94 26.10 1.55
N ALA A 310 -20.40 27.29 1.88
CA ALA A 310 -19.60 28.37 2.44
C ALA A 310 -19.13 28.20 3.90
N PRO A 311 -19.89 27.66 4.84
CA PRO A 311 -19.49 27.65 6.27
C PRO A 311 -18.49 26.55 6.64
N LEU A 312 -18.29 25.50 5.82
CA LEU A 312 -17.35 24.41 6.13
C LEU A 312 -15.88 24.73 5.80
N THR A 313 -15.63 25.65 4.87
CA THR A 313 -14.27 26.00 4.46
C THR A 313 -13.41 26.57 5.60
N PRO A 314 -13.87 27.54 6.41
CA PRO A 314 -13.07 28.03 7.55
C PRO A 314 -12.83 26.95 8.60
N LEU A 315 -13.80 26.07 8.89
CA LEU A 315 -13.63 24.96 9.82
C LEU A 315 -12.58 23.97 9.34
N TYR A 316 -12.57 23.67 8.04
CA TYR A 316 -11.52 22.82 7.46
C TYR A 316 -10.13 23.44 7.61
N ILE A 317 -9.98 24.74 7.33
CA ILE A 317 -8.70 25.45 7.44
C ILE A 317 -8.20 25.43 8.89
N GLN A 318 -9.07 25.69 9.85
CA GLN A 318 -8.71 25.65 11.29
C GLN A 318 -8.28 24.23 11.72
N ALA A 319 -9.09 23.21 11.40
CA ALA A 319 -8.80 21.84 11.73
C ALA A 319 -7.50 21.33 11.08
N GLU A 320 -7.29 21.66 9.79
CA GLU A 320 -6.06 21.32 9.08
C GLU A 320 -4.82 21.96 9.70
N SER A 321 -4.91 23.25 10.05
CA SER A 321 -3.83 23.98 10.72
C SER A 321 -3.52 23.35 12.07
N LEU A 322 -4.55 23.07 12.89
CA LEU A 322 -4.40 22.47 14.21
C LEU A 322 -3.71 21.11 14.14
N ILE A 323 -4.23 20.17 13.33
CA ILE A 323 -3.64 18.82 13.23
C ILE A 323 -2.21 18.87 12.70
N LYS A 324 -1.92 19.72 11.71
CA LYS A 324 -0.55 19.89 11.19
C LYS A 324 0.39 20.46 12.24
N GLN A 325 -0.04 21.47 13.01
CA GLN A 325 0.77 22.04 14.09
C GLN A 325 1.05 21.01 15.19
N VAL A 326 0.04 20.25 15.62
CA VAL A 326 0.20 19.19 16.61
C VAL A 326 1.16 18.12 16.09
N PHE A 327 1.00 17.69 14.84
CA PHE A 327 1.89 16.68 14.24
C PHE A 327 3.33 17.16 14.08
N VAL A 328 3.56 18.43 13.79
CA VAL A 328 4.93 19.00 13.73
C VAL A 328 5.60 18.99 15.10
N LYS A 329 4.83 19.27 16.15
CA LYS A 329 5.35 19.27 17.54
C LYS A 329 5.50 17.84 18.08
N HIS A 330 4.66 16.93 17.65
CA HIS A 330 4.63 15.54 18.10
C HIS A 330 4.29 14.60 16.92
N PRO A 331 5.29 14.13 16.15
CA PRO A 331 5.05 13.35 14.94
C PRO A 331 4.72 11.87 15.24
N SER A 332 3.70 11.65 16.08
CA SER A 332 3.21 10.33 16.50
C SER A 332 1.72 10.21 16.29
N TYR A 333 1.31 9.25 15.48
CA TYR A 333 -0.11 8.89 15.36
C TYR A 333 -0.62 8.12 16.58
N ASP A 334 0.28 7.46 17.34
CA ASP A 334 -0.09 6.69 18.53
C ASP A 334 -0.74 7.55 19.61
N ASP A 335 -0.37 8.83 19.68
CA ASP A 335 -0.91 9.79 20.65
C ASP A 335 -2.01 10.66 20.04
N ILE A 336 -1.83 11.09 18.79
CA ILE A 336 -2.78 11.99 18.12
C ILE A 336 -4.11 11.30 17.83
N VAL A 337 -4.10 10.04 17.34
CA VAL A 337 -5.33 9.35 16.95
C VAL A 337 -6.21 9.03 18.16
N PRO A 338 -5.71 8.48 19.28
CA PRO A 338 -6.53 8.31 20.49
C PRO A 338 -7.09 9.64 21.00
N ALA A 339 -6.28 10.69 21.06
CA ALA A 339 -6.73 12.00 21.50
C ALA A 339 -7.84 12.58 20.59
N LEU A 340 -7.78 12.34 19.27
CA LEU A 340 -8.85 12.71 18.34
C LEU A 340 -10.14 11.92 18.56
N LEU A 341 -10.03 10.62 18.84
CA LEU A 341 -11.21 9.77 19.06
C LEU A 341 -11.89 10.05 20.38
N ASP A 342 -11.13 10.43 21.42
CA ASP A 342 -11.62 10.68 22.75
C ASP A 342 -12.33 12.03 22.90
N GLY A 343 -11.73 13.12 22.42
CA GLY A 343 -12.28 14.47 22.58
C GLY A 343 -12.30 15.30 21.29
N GLY A 344 -12.21 14.69 20.14
CA GLY A 344 -12.27 15.40 18.85
C GLY A 344 -11.13 16.39 18.66
N LEU A 345 -11.44 17.50 17.99
CA LEU A 345 -10.49 18.58 17.72
C LEU A 345 -10.32 19.56 18.90
N THR A 346 -11.25 19.54 19.87
CA THR A 346 -11.21 20.46 21.01
C THR A 346 -9.98 20.19 21.87
N ASP A 347 -9.23 21.22 22.16
CA ASP A 347 -8.03 21.18 23.02
C ASP A 347 -6.99 20.10 22.66
N LEU A 348 -6.98 19.66 21.38
CA LEU A 348 -6.07 18.62 20.89
C LEU A 348 -4.61 18.94 21.21
N ALA A 349 -4.21 20.21 21.08
CA ALA A 349 -2.85 20.65 21.34
C ALA A 349 -2.43 20.52 22.81
N GLN A 350 -3.40 20.51 23.74
CA GLN A 350 -3.15 20.33 25.17
C GLN A 350 -3.15 18.85 25.57
N ARG A 351 -3.96 18.04 24.90
CA ARG A 351 -4.10 16.59 25.15
C ARG A 351 -2.96 15.76 24.58
N VAL A 352 -2.31 16.24 23.52
CA VAL A 352 -1.14 15.55 22.93
C VAL A 352 0.13 16.12 23.58
N PRO A 353 0.90 15.31 24.32
CA PRO A 353 2.09 15.78 25.02
C PRO A 353 3.15 16.29 24.05
N LEU A 354 3.84 17.37 24.44
CA LEU A 354 4.99 17.84 23.69
C LEU A 354 6.16 16.88 23.93
N THR A 355 6.67 16.26 22.90
CA THR A 355 7.87 15.43 22.99
C THR A 355 9.10 16.34 22.91
N VAL A 356 9.43 16.96 24.05
CA VAL A 356 10.67 17.73 24.19
C VAL A 356 11.82 16.74 24.38
N GLY A 357 12.79 16.70 23.47
CA GLY A 357 14.07 16.03 23.68
C GLY A 357 14.33 14.72 22.91
N GLN A 358 13.40 14.17 22.14
CA GLN A 358 13.70 12.97 21.32
C GLN A 358 14.52 13.27 20.05
N PHE A 359 14.73 14.53 19.70
CA PHE A 359 15.54 14.93 18.55
C PHE A 359 17.04 15.09 18.83
N CYS A 360 17.49 14.85 20.05
CA CYS A 360 18.91 15.02 20.43
C CYS A 360 19.73 13.72 20.39
N GLN A 361 19.20 12.64 19.85
CA GLN A 361 19.95 11.37 19.68
C GLN A 361 20.01 10.96 18.19
N LEU A 362 20.56 11.86 17.36
CA LEU A 362 21.06 11.53 16.02
C LEU A 362 22.54 11.93 15.95
#